data_634c41adf59b0c5d042a0af399a8f8d1
#
_entry.id   634c41adf59b0c5d042a0af399a8f8d1
#
_cell.length_a   1.000
_cell.length_b   1.000
_cell.length_c   1.000
_cell.angle_alpha   90.00
_cell.angle_beta   90.00
_cell.angle_gamma   90.00
#
_symmetry.space_group_name_H-M   'P 1'
#
loop_
_entity.id
_entity.type
_entity.pdbx_description
1 polymer ?
#
loop_
_entity_poly.entity_id
_entity_poly.type
_entity_poly.pdbx_seq_one_letter_code
_entity_poly.pdbx_strand_id
1 'polypeptide(L)'
;MNLKDAQRLVKSKQRVADHGEVFTPAWMVEDMLDLVKHESERIDSRVLEPACGSGNFLIPVLARKLATVELRHGKSEFEKRHYALFALMCTYGIELLADNAEECRHNLAEVFNTFLDIGNDDQWAQAARAVLAVNIVQGDALTMTVPSGQPITFPEWGYLGKGKFQRRDFRYDDLTQRASYEGTLFGELDDDDLFVPAQTYPMMTFSQIAEAAA
;
A
#
# COMPACT_ATOMS: atom_id res chain seq x y z
N MET A 1 -30.80 -8.42 -12.18
CA MET A 1 -29.67 -7.48 -12.11
C MET A 1 -30.23 -6.13 -11.73
N ASN A 2 -30.09 -5.79 -10.46
CA ASN A 2 -30.78 -4.66 -9.86
C ASN A 2 -30.00 -3.37 -10.18
N LEU A 3 -30.66 -2.39 -10.82
CA LEU A 3 -30.08 -1.10 -11.23
C LEU A 3 -29.56 -0.23 -10.05
N LYS A 4 -29.60 -0.75 -8.81
CA LYS A 4 -29.08 -0.08 -7.61
C LYS A 4 -27.62 -0.32 -7.30
N ASP A 5 -26.96 -1.27 -7.99
CA ASP A 5 -25.56 -1.62 -7.85
C ASP A 5 -24.66 -1.03 -8.96
N ALA A 6 -25.17 -0.04 -9.70
CA ALA A 6 -24.29 0.80 -10.50
C ALA A 6 -23.45 1.61 -9.51
N GLN A 7 -22.30 1.03 -9.07
CA GLN A 7 -21.29 1.74 -8.33
C GLN A 7 -21.11 3.10 -8.98
N ARG A 8 -21.14 4.14 -8.16
CA ARG A 8 -20.91 5.50 -8.62
C ARG A 8 -19.47 5.57 -9.12
N LEU A 9 -19.26 5.32 -10.42
CA LEU A 9 -17.92 5.33 -11.04
C LEU A 9 -17.29 6.72 -11.06
N VAL A 10 -18.00 7.74 -10.62
CA VAL A 10 -17.51 9.12 -10.55
C VAL A 10 -18.04 9.80 -9.31
N LYS A 11 -17.21 10.58 -8.61
CA LYS A 11 -17.67 11.43 -7.48
C LYS A 11 -18.48 12.64 -7.98
N SER A 12 -18.02 13.30 -9.07
CA SER A 12 -18.74 14.38 -9.71
C SER A 12 -18.31 14.56 -11.17
N LYS A 13 -19.17 15.19 -11.99
CA LYS A 13 -18.83 15.55 -13.37
C LYS A 13 -17.64 16.52 -13.45
N GLN A 14 -17.54 17.44 -12.48
CA GLN A 14 -16.45 18.41 -12.40
C GLN A 14 -15.10 17.72 -12.20
N ARG A 15 -15.03 16.75 -11.28
CA ARG A 15 -13.80 15.99 -11.03
C ARG A 15 -13.37 15.16 -12.24
N VAL A 16 -14.32 14.63 -13.01
CA VAL A 16 -14.02 13.97 -14.30
C VAL A 16 -13.41 14.95 -15.29
N ALA A 17 -13.96 16.16 -15.40
CA ALA A 17 -13.46 17.17 -16.31
C ALA A 17 -12.08 17.71 -15.91
N ASP A 18 -11.85 17.92 -14.61
CA ASP A 18 -10.63 18.55 -14.10
C ASP A 18 -9.48 17.54 -13.93
N HIS A 19 -9.78 16.29 -13.59
CA HIS A 19 -8.78 15.29 -13.18
C HIS A 19 -8.92 13.95 -13.90
N GLY A 20 -9.92 13.76 -14.75
CA GLY A 20 -10.19 12.46 -15.38
C GLY A 20 -10.62 11.36 -14.37
N GLU A 21 -11.14 11.77 -13.19
CA GLU A 21 -11.45 10.84 -12.11
C GLU A 21 -12.62 9.91 -12.45
N VAL A 22 -12.29 8.69 -12.82
CA VAL A 22 -13.25 7.62 -13.08
C VAL A 22 -12.76 6.36 -12.36
N PHE A 23 -13.60 5.83 -11.48
CA PHE A 23 -13.26 4.61 -10.73
C PHE A 23 -13.43 3.36 -11.58
N THR A 24 -12.49 2.43 -11.47
CA THR A 24 -12.61 1.12 -12.11
C THR A 24 -13.71 0.31 -11.46
N PRO A 25 -14.64 -0.29 -12.24
CA PRO A 25 -15.69 -1.15 -11.70
C PRO A 25 -15.11 -2.34 -10.93
N ALA A 26 -15.75 -2.75 -9.83
CA ALA A 26 -15.25 -3.84 -8.98
C ALA A 26 -15.03 -5.16 -9.73
N TRP A 27 -15.94 -5.54 -10.65
CA TRP A 27 -15.78 -6.76 -11.44
C TRP A 27 -14.51 -6.74 -12.32
N MET A 28 -14.16 -5.56 -12.87
CA MET A 28 -12.96 -5.40 -13.69
C MET A 28 -11.69 -5.46 -12.82
N VAL A 29 -11.72 -4.89 -11.62
CA VAL A 29 -10.61 -5.01 -10.66
C VAL A 29 -10.37 -6.47 -10.30
N GLU A 30 -11.43 -7.24 -10.02
CA GLU A 30 -11.30 -8.66 -9.71
C GLU A 30 -10.73 -9.45 -10.89
N ASP A 31 -11.21 -9.22 -12.12
CA ASP A 31 -10.68 -9.86 -13.33
C ASP A 31 -9.18 -9.52 -13.54
N MET A 32 -8.78 -8.26 -13.32
CA MET A 32 -7.36 -7.85 -13.40
C MET A 32 -6.50 -8.53 -12.34
N LEU A 33 -6.98 -8.62 -11.10
CA LEU A 33 -6.28 -9.28 -10.01
C LEU A 33 -6.16 -10.80 -10.22
N ASP A 34 -7.11 -11.40 -10.91
CA ASP A 34 -7.05 -12.82 -11.25
C ASP A 34 -5.96 -13.15 -12.28
N LEU A 35 -5.62 -12.21 -13.15
CA LEU A 35 -4.48 -12.38 -14.08
C LEU A 35 -3.14 -12.51 -13.35
N VAL A 36 -3.02 -11.87 -12.17
CA VAL A 36 -1.82 -11.87 -11.32
C VAL A 36 -2.09 -12.51 -9.96
N LYS A 37 -2.95 -13.52 -9.93
CA LYS A 37 -3.49 -14.12 -8.71
C LYS A 37 -2.41 -14.54 -7.72
N HIS A 38 -1.35 -15.21 -8.19
CA HIS A 38 -0.25 -15.69 -7.36
C HIS A 38 0.54 -14.54 -6.69
N GLU A 39 0.56 -13.34 -7.29
CA GLU A 39 1.16 -12.16 -6.70
C GLU A 39 0.16 -11.41 -5.79
N SER A 40 -1.10 -11.25 -6.23
CA SER A 40 -2.12 -10.53 -5.46
C SER A 40 -2.54 -11.26 -4.17
N GLU A 41 -2.35 -12.59 -4.09
CA GLU A 41 -2.61 -13.39 -2.90
C GLU A 41 -1.36 -13.58 -2.01
N ARG A 42 -0.16 -13.25 -2.49
CA ARG A 42 1.07 -13.40 -1.72
C ARG A 42 1.20 -12.27 -0.69
N ILE A 43 1.39 -12.61 0.60
CA ILE A 43 1.42 -11.67 1.71
C ILE A 43 2.50 -10.59 1.52
N ASP A 44 3.71 -11.00 1.11
CA ASP A 44 4.90 -10.18 0.96
C ASP A 44 5.08 -9.54 -0.42
N SER A 45 4.18 -9.80 -1.37
CA SER A 45 4.19 -9.15 -2.67
C SER A 45 3.92 -7.65 -2.51
N ARG A 46 4.81 -6.82 -3.04
CA ARG A 46 4.67 -5.36 -3.01
C ARG A 46 3.82 -4.90 -4.18
N VAL A 47 2.68 -4.29 -3.87
CA VAL A 47 1.75 -3.77 -4.88
C VAL A 47 1.70 -2.26 -4.75
N LEU A 48 1.99 -1.56 -5.83
CA LEU A 48 1.86 -0.11 -5.95
C LEU A 48 0.80 0.24 -6.97
N GLU A 49 -0.19 1.06 -6.57
CA GLU A 49 -1.16 1.68 -7.47
C GLU A 49 -0.84 3.17 -7.59
N PRO A 50 -0.37 3.64 -8.78
CA PRO A 50 0.07 5.03 -8.95
C PRO A 50 -1.06 6.05 -9.10
N ALA A 51 -2.31 5.61 -9.15
CA ALA A 51 -3.51 6.45 -9.16
C ALA A 51 -4.60 5.77 -8.31
N CYS A 52 -4.32 5.61 -6.99
CA CYS A 52 -5.09 4.71 -6.16
C CYS A 52 -6.53 5.18 -5.84
N GLY A 53 -6.87 6.43 -6.11
CA GLY A 53 -8.18 6.98 -5.80
C GLY A 53 -8.52 6.79 -4.33
N SER A 54 -9.74 6.37 -4.05
CA SER A 54 -10.19 5.98 -2.70
C SER A 54 -9.82 4.54 -2.30
N GLY A 55 -8.98 3.85 -3.11
CA GLY A 55 -8.50 2.51 -2.82
C GLY A 55 -9.24 1.39 -3.54
N ASN A 56 -9.99 1.67 -4.61
CA ASN A 56 -10.79 0.67 -5.32
C ASN A 56 -10.02 -0.56 -5.77
N PHE A 57 -8.73 -0.41 -6.11
CA PHE A 57 -7.85 -1.51 -6.48
C PHE A 57 -7.11 -2.10 -5.26
N LEU A 58 -6.67 -1.24 -4.33
CA LEU A 58 -5.88 -1.67 -3.18
C LEU A 58 -6.68 -2.42 -2.12
N ILE A 59 -7.98 -2.11 -1.97
CA ILE A 59 -8.88 -2.79 -1.04
C ILE A 59 -9.01 -4.29 -1.38
N PRO A 60 -9.36 -4.71 -2.60
CA PRO A 60 -9.37 -6.12 -2.99
C PRO A 60 -7.99 -6.80 -2.87
N VAL A 61 -6.89 -6.10 -3.20
CA VAL A 61 -5.52 -6.61 -3.01
C VAL A 61 -5.28 -6.95 -1.54
N LEU A 62 -5.55 -6.00 -0.63
CA LEU A 62 -5.40 -6.23 0.80
C LEU A 62 -6.30 -7.37 1.29
N ALA A 63 -7.55 -7.42 0.87
CA ALA A 63 -8.48 -8.48 1.24
C ALA A 63 -7.97 -9.88 0.82
N ARG A 64 -7.41 -10.04 -0.39
CA ARG A 64 -6.82 -11.30 -0.87
C ARG A 64 -5.59 -11.70 -0.03
N LYS A 65 -4.72 -10.76 0.29
CA LYS A 65 -3.56 -11.00 1.17
C LYS A 65 -4.00 -11.41 2.58
N LEU A 66 -4.98 -10.74 3.16
CA LEU A 66 -5.52 -11.07 4.48
C LEU A 66 -6.22 -12.44 4.51
N ALA A 67 -6.92 -12.83 3.44
CA ALA A 67 -7.44 -14.19 3.31
C ALA A 67 -6.31 -15.25 3.33
N THR A 68 -5.17 -14.95 2.72
CA THR A 68 -3.98 -15.81 2.78
C THR A 68 -3.36 -15.83 4.19
N VAL A 69 -3.36 -14.70 4.90
CA VAL A 69 -2.95 -14.64 6.31
C VAL A 69 -3.83 -15.55 7.16
N GLU A 70 -5.15 -15.47 7.02
CA GLU A 70 -6.08 -16.34 7.75
C GLU A 70 -5.81 -17.82 7.48
N LEU A 71 -5.63 -18.17 6.21
CA LEU A 71 -5.37 -19.55 5.79
C LEU A 71 -4.06 -20.10 6.38
N ARG A 72 -3.00 -19.32 6.38
CA ARG A 72 -1.65 -19.78 6.75
C ARG A 72 -1.32 -19.58 8.23
N HIS A 73 -1.84 -18.52 8.83
CA HIS A 73 -1.44 -18.03 10.16
C HIS A 73 -2.62 -17.88 11.14
N GLY A 74 -3.86 -18.15 10.72
CA GLY A 74 -5.07 -17.98 11.55
C GLY A 74 -5.12 -18.80 12.83
N LYS A 75 -4.27 -19.85 12.96
CA LYS A 75 -4.18 -20.68 14.18
C LYS A 75 -3.39 -20.01 15.30
N SER A 76 -2.62 -18.99 15.04
CA SER A 76 -1.80 -18.26 16.00
C SER A 76 -2.16 -16.77 15.94
N GLU A 77 -2.80 -16.27 16.98
CA GLU A 77 -3.17 -14.85 17.06
C GLU A 77 -1.94 -13.93 16.91
N PHE A 78 -0.80 -14.34 17.50
CA PHE A 78 0.44 -13.60 17.33
C PHE A 78 0.88 -13.52 15.87
N GLU A 79 0.92 -14.63 15.15
CA GLU A 79 1.33 -14.65 13.74
C GLU A 79 0.31 -13.95 12.87
N LYS A 80 -0.99 -14.22 13.07
CA LYS A 80 -2.09 -13.60 12.31
C LYS A 80 -1.97 -12.07 12.33
N ARG A 81 -1.83 -11.45 13.50
CA ARG A 81 -1.71 -10.00 13.64
C ARG A 81 -0.45 -9.44 12.97
N HIS A 82 0.70 -10.10 13.14
CA HIS A 82 1.95 -9.63 12.55
C HIS A 82 1.97 -9.77 11.03
N TYR A 83 1.47 -10.88 10.49
CA TYR A 83 1.38 -11.06 9.04
C TYR A 83 0.28 -10.20 8.41
N ALA A 84 -0.80 -9.89 9.11
CA ALA A 84 -1.79 -8.92 8.65
C ALA A 84 -1.18 -7.52 8.51
N LEU A 85 -0.42 -7.07 9.52
CA LEU A 85 0.29 -5.79 9.44
C LEU A 85 1.33 -5.81 8.31
N PHE A 86 2.04 -6.92 8.13
CA PHE A 86 3.01 -7.06 7.02
C PHE A 86 2.34 -7.05 5.64
N ALA A 87 1.15 -7.65 5.48
CA ALA A 87 0.36 -7.54 4.26
C ALA A 87 0.01 -6.08 3.93
N LEU A 88 -0.39 -5.31 4.94
CA LEU A 88 -0.66 -3.87 4.81
C LEU A 88 0.61 -3.09 4.46
N MET A 89 1.75 -3.42 5.08
CA MET A 89 3.07 -2.84 4.80
C MET A 89 3.53 -3.04 3.34
N CYS A 90 3.02 -4.08 2.67
CA CYS A 90 3.31 -4.39 1.27
C CYS A 90 2.25 -3.82 0.29
N THR A 91 1.45 -2.84 0.73
CA THR A 91 0.39 -2.19 -0.07
C THR A 91 0.69 -0.70 -0.16
N TYR A 92 0.88 -0.19 -1.38
CA TYR A 92 1.32 1.18 -1.64
C TYR A 92 0.39 1.88 -2.62
N GLY A 93 0.26 3.21 -2.49
CA GLY A 93 -0.52 4.03 -3.40
C GLY A 93 0.02 5.43 -3.54
N ILE A 94 -0.15 6.00 -4.72
CA ILE A 94 0.02 7.45 -4.98
C ILE A 94 -1.36 7.98 -5.39
N GLU A 95 -1.72 9.14 -4.88
CA GLU A 95 -2.96 9.81 -5.25
C GLU A 95 -2.75 11.31 -5.31
N LEU A 96 -3.20 11.91 -6.42
CA LEU A 96 -3.04 13.34 -6.66
C LEU A 96 -3.87 14.19 -5.68
N LEU A 97 -5.10 13.74 -5.40
CA LEU A 97 -6.08 14.48 -4.62
C LEU A 97 -6.03 14.08 -3.14
N ALA A 98 -5.85 15.06 -2.27
CA ALA A 98 -5.67 14.86 -0.83
C ALA A 98 -6.84 14.10 -0.17
N ASP A 99 -8.09 14.45 -0.56
CA ASP A 99 -9.29 13.80 -0.03
C ASP A 99 -9.40 12.32 -0.42
N ASN A 100 -9.00 11.96 -1.64
CA ASN A 100 -8.94 10.57 -2.08
C ASN A 100 -7.85 9.79 -1.36
N ALA A 101 -6.68 10.38 -1.18
CA ALA A 101 -5.58 9.75 -0.45
C ALA A 101 -5.98 9.47 1.02
N GLU A 102 -6.69 10.41 1.66
CA GLU A 102 -7.21 10.24 3.01
C GLU A 102 -8.29 9.15 3.07
N GLU A 103 -9.24 9.17 2.13
CA GLU A 103 -10.28 8.15 2.01
C GLU A 103 -9.68 6.76 1.75
N CYS A 104 -8.64 6.65 0.91
CA CYS A 104 -7.92 5.41 0.66
C CYS A 104 -7.30 4.85 1.96
N ARG A 105 -6.59 5.69 2.73
CA ARG A 105 -6.02 5.30 4.03
C ARG A 105 -7.11 4.84 5.00
N HIS A 106 -8.21 5.57 5.07
CA HIS A 106 -9.34 5.20 5.93
C HIS A 106 -9.93 3.84 5.54
N ASN A 107 -10.23 3.64 4.26
CA ASN A 107 -10.83 2.40 3.77
C ASN A 107 -9.91 1.17 3.99
N LEU A 108 -8.61 1.31 3.75
CA LEU A 108 -7.64 0.23 4.02
C LEU A 108 -7.52 -0.07 5.53
N ALA A 109 -7.56 0.95 6.38
CA ALA A 109 -7.56 0.77 7.83
C ALA A 109 -8.83 0.03 8.31
N GLU A 110 -10.00 0.34 7.76
CA GLU A 110 -11.25 -0.35 8.07
C GLU A 110 -11.23 -1.83 7.66
N VAL A 111 -10.66 -2.15 6.49
CA VAL A 111 -10.46 -3.55 6.07
C VAL A 111 -9.56 -4.30 7.05
N PHE A 112 -8.45 -3.68 7.47
CA PHE A 112 -7.52 -4.27 8.44
C PHE A 112 -8.16 -4.47 9.82
N ASN A 113 -8.84 -3.43 10.34
CA ASN A 113 -9.52 -3.47 11.63
C ASN A 113 -10.62 -4.54 11.66
N THR A 114 -11.43 -4.61 10.60
CA THR A 114 -12.47 -5.63 10.44
C THR A 114 -11.89 -7.03 10.44
N PHE A 115 -10.78 -7.26 9.74
CA PHE A 115 -10.12 -8.57 9.68
C PHE A 115 -9.61 -9.04 11.05
N LEU A 116 -9.09 -8.11 11.87
CA LEU A 116 -8.59 -8.43 13.21
C LEU A 116 -9.64 -8.33 14.31
N ASP A 117 -10.87 -7.90 13.99
CA ASP A 117 -11.96 -7.63 14.95
C ASP A 117 -11.52 -6.67 16.08
N ILE A 118 -10.96 -5.52 15.69
CA ILE A 118 -10.41 -4.51 16.60
C ILE A 118 -11.04 -3.12 16.38
N GLY A 119 -11.10 -2.33 17.44
CA GLY A 119 -11.53 -0.92 17.39
C GLY A 119 -10.40 0.04 17.02
N ASN A 120 -10.79 1.28 16.70
CA ASN A 120 -9.86 2.32 16.27
C ASN A 120 -8.83 2.73 17.35
N ASP A 121 -9.11 2.49 18.61
CA ASP A 121 -8.21 2.81 19.75
C ASP A 121 -7.19 1.70 20.02
N ASP A 122 -7.29 0.54 19.36
CA ASP A 122 -6.35 -0.56 19.49
C ASP A 122 -4.97 -0.16 18.94
N GLN A 123 -3.90 -0.62 19.60
CA GLN A 123 -2.52 -0.34 19.15
C GLN A 123 -2.22 -0.90 17.75
N TRP A 124 -2.83 -2.00 17.35
CA TRP A 124 -2.69 -2.53 15.98
C TRP A 124 -3.35 -1.61 14.95
N ALA A 125 -4.51 -1.02 15.29
CA ALA A 125 -5.16 -0.03 14.43
C ALA A 125 -4.31 1.26 14.33
N GLN A 126 -3.65 1.67 15.41
CA GLN A 126 -2.71 2.80 15.40
C GLN A 126 -1.48 2.48 14.55
N ALA A 127 -0.89 1.29 14.69
CA ALA A 127 0.21 0.84 13.83
C ALA A 127 -0.18 0.79 12.35
N ALA A 128 -1.37 0.29 12.04
CA ALA A 128 -1.89 0.27 10.67
C ALA A 128 -2.01 1.69 10.08
N ARG A 129 -2.55 2.65 10.84
CA ARG A 129 -2.60 4.06 10.41
C ARG A 129 -1.22 4.67 10.20
N ALA A 130 -0.25 4.34 11.06
CA ALA A 130 1.14 4.77 10.90
C ALA A 130 1.76 4.27 9.59
N VAL A 131 1.55 2.98 9.27
CA VAL A 131 1.99 2.37 8.01
C VAL A 131 1.31 3.04 6.82
N LEU A 132 -0.01 3.20 6.86
CA LEU A 132 -0.77 3.81 5.76
C LEU A 132 -0.42 5.28 5.52
N ALA A 133 -0.05 6.02 6.55
CA ALA A 133 0.37 7.43 6.42
C ALA A 133 1.61 7.60 5.53
N VAL A 134 2.48 6.58 5.47
CA VAL A 134 3.72 6.60 4.67
C VAL A 134 3.63 5.75 3.41
N ASN A 135 2.70 4.79 3.34
CA ASN A 135 2.51 3.92 2.18
C ASN A 135 1.53 4.50 1.15
N ILE A 136 0.55 5.29 1.59
CA ILE A 136 -0.44 5.95 0.70
C ILE A 136 -0.11 7.44 0.68
N VAL A 137 0.56 7.88 -0.38
CA VAL A 137 1.15 9.21 -0.48
C VAL A 137 0.29 10.11 -1.34
N GLN A 138 0.01 11.33 -0.85
CA GLN A 138 -0.49 12.38 -1.75
C GLN A 138 0.67 12.88 -2.60
N GLY A 139 0.54 12.78 -3.92
CA GLY A 139 1.58 13.19 -4.86
C GLY A 139 1.17 13.00 -6.31
N ASP A 140 1.99 13.48 -7.19
CA ASP A 140 1.87 13.29 -8.63
C ASP A 140 2.85 12.18 -9.07
N ALA A 141 2.29 11.06 -9.52
CA ALA A 141 3.07 9.91 -9.97
C ALA A 141 3.87 10.18 -11.25
N LEU A 142 3.45 11.15 -12.07
CA LEU A 142 4.15 11.52 -13.32
C LEU A 142 5.40 12.37 -13.04
N THR A 143 5.28 13.32 -12.13
CA THR A 143 6.42 14.14 -11.69
C THR A 143 7.20 13.50 -10.54
N MET A 144 6.66 12.41 -9.94
CA MET A 144 7.23 11.69 -8.80
C MET A 144 7.47 12.58 -7.58
N THR A 145 6.61 13.60 -7.39
CA THR A 145 6.75 14.59 -6.32
C THR A 145 5.49 14.70 -5.46
N VAL A 146 5.70 15.02 -4.18
CA VAL A 146 4.63 15.45 -3.27
C VAL A 146 4.31 16.94 -3.51
N PRO A 147 3.19 17.50 -2.97
CA PRO A 147 2.79 18.88 -3.21
C PRO A 147 3.84 19.95 -2.82
N SER A 148 4.77 19.62 -1.92
CA SER A 148 5.88 20.50 -1.55
C SER A 148 7.02 20.54 -2.58
N GLY A 149 6.93 19.75 -3.68
CA GLY A 149 7.98 19.60 -4.68
C GLY A 149 9.09 18.63 -4.31
N GLN A 150 9.03 18.02 -3.13
CA GLN A 150 9.99 16.98 -2.72
C GLN A 150 9.70 15.66 -3.43
N PRO A 151 10.72 14.83 -3.72
CA PRO A 151 10.51 13.50 -4.27
C PRO A 151 9.62 12.63 -3.39
N ILE A 152 8.75 11.85 -4.02
CA ILE A 152 8.00 10.79 -3.32
C ILE A 152 9.00 9.78 -2.77
N THR A 153 8.80 9.39 -1.52
CA THR A 153 9.63 8.38 -0.84
C THR A 153 8.72 7.28 -0.31
N PHE A 154 9.09 6.03 -0.55
CA PHE A 154 8.38 4.86 -0.04
C PHE A 154 9.22 4.09 0.95
N PRO A 155 8.61 3.63 2.06
CA PRO A 155 9.25 2.70 2.95
C PRO A 155 9.30 1.30 2.33
N GLU A 156 10.43 0.66 2.40
CA GLU A 156 10.54 -0.78 2.27
C GLU A 156 10.43 -1.41 3.65
N TRP A 157 9.40 -2.23 3.83
CA TRP A 157 9.17 -2.95 5.07
C TRP A 157 9.64 -4.40 4.95
N GLY A 158 10.30 -4.90 5.99
CA GLY A 158 10.67 -6.30 6.15
C GLY A 158 10.17 -6.85 7.48
N TYR A 159 9.54 -8.03 7.46
CA TYR A 159 9.21 -8.75 8.68
C TYR A 159 10.34 -9.73 9.02
N LEU A 160 11.03 -9.51 10.13
CA LEU A 160 12.20 -10.30 10.57
C LEU A 160 11.84 -11.50 11.47
N GLY A 161 10.54 -11.75 11.65
CA GLY A 161 10.04 -12.74 12.59
C GLY A 161 10.04 -12.24 14.05
N LYS A 162 9.42 -13.02 14.94
CA LYS A 162 9.34 -12.72 16.38
C LYS A 162 8.82 -11.31 16.71
N GLY A 163 7.90 -10.80 15.89
CA GLY A 163 7.28 -9.48 16.08
C GLY A 163 8.17 -8.28 15.77
N LYS A 164 9.25 -8.46 15.00
CA LYS A 164 10.17 -7.39 14.62
C LYS A 164 10.01 -7.02 13.16
N PHE A 165 9.99 -5.73 12.89
CA PHE A 165 9.93 -5.14 11.56
C PHE A 165 11.15 -4.26 11.32
N GLN A 166 11.59 -4.17 10.07
CA GLN A 166 12.62 -3.25 9.58
C GLN A 166 11.99 -2.29 8.59
N ARG A 167 12.37 -1.01 8.66
CA ARG A 167 11.98 0.00 7.68
C ARG A 167 13.22 0.62 7.06
N ARG A 168 13.22 0.73 5.72
CA ARG A 168 14.19 1.50 4.94
C ARG A 168 13.42 2.33 3.92
N ASP A 169 13.72 3.60 3.81
CA ASP A 169 13.02 4.51 2.90
C ASP A 169 13.84 4.71 1.63
N PHE A 170 13.16 4.63 0.47
CA PHE A 170 13.75 4.81 -0.85
C PHE A 170 12.97 5.86 -1.64
N ARG A 171 13.67 6.65 -2.44
CA ARG A 171 13.05 7.58 -3.37
C ARG A 171 12.38 6.82 -4.52
N TYR A 172 11.20 7.25 -4.91
CA TYR A 172 10.42 6.59 -5.96
C TYR A 172 11.06 6.78 -7.35
N ASP A 173 11.64 7.95 -7.61
CA ASP A 173 12.37 8.24 -8.85
C ASP A 173 13.61 7.34 -9.04
N ASP A 174 14.35 7.05 -7.97
CA ASP A 174 15.48 6.12 -8.01
C ASP A 174 15.01 4.68 -8.32
N LEU A 175 13.88 4.25 -7.72
CA LEU A 175 13.31 2.92 -7.97
C LEU A 175 12.82 2.76 -9.42
N THR A 176 12.22 3.81 -10.01
CA THR A 176 11.70 3.77 -11.38
C THR A 176 12.79 3.86 -12.43
N GLN A 177 13.84 4.65 -12.21
CA GLN A 177 14.99 4.71 -13.09
C GLN A 177 15.63 3.32 -13.23
N ARG A 178 15.79 2.60 -12.15
CA ARG A 178 16.35 1.25 -12.19
C ARG A 178 15.49 0.26 -12.98
N ALA A 179 14.19 0.24 -12.77
CA ALA A 179 13.29 -0.63 -13.54
C ALA A 179 13.43 -0.40 -15.06
N SER A 180 13.86 0.81 -15.47
CA SER A 180 14.15 1.14 -16.86
C SER A 180 15.52 0.63 -17.35
N TYR A 181 16.44 0.32 -16.44
CA TYR A 181 17.78 -0.22 -16.80
C TYR A 181 17.82 -1.75 -16.74
N GLU A 182 16.88 -2.42 -16.06
CA GLU A 182 16.78 -3.88 -16.10
C GLU A 182 16.53 -4.35 -17.55
N GLY A 183 17.48 -5.13 -18.08
CA GLY A 183 17.45 -5.61 -19.47
C GLY A 183 18.22 -4.75 -20.49
N THR A 184 18.92 -3.71 -20.06
CA THR A 184 19.86 -2.95 -20.89
C THR A 184 21.31 -3.35 -20.57
N LEU A 185 22.26 -2.95 -21.48
CA LEU A 185 23.72 -3.15 -21.27
C LEU A 185 24.26 -2.46 -20.00
N PHE A 186 23.48 -1.59 -19.36
CA PHE A 186 23.84 -0.91 -18.11
C PHE A 186 23.35 -1.66 -16.86
N GLY A 187 22.59 -2.77 -17.00
CA GLY A 187 22.16 -3.64 -15.90
C GLY A 187 23.28 -4.47 -15.27
N GLU A 188 24.51 -4.42 -15.83
CA GLU A 188 25.70 -5.12 -15.29
C GLU A 188 26.56 -4.23 -14.35
N LEU A 189 26.13 -3.00 -14.07
CA LEU A 189 26.82 -2.15 -13.09
C LEU A 189 26.49 -2.65 -11.68
N ASP A 190 27.52 -2.80 -10.85
CA ASP A 190 27.50 -3.40 -9.51
C ASP A 190 26.25 -3.00 -8.69
N ASP A 191 25.52 -4.01 -8.23
CA ASP A 191 24.28 -3.90 -7.47
C ASP A 191 24.41 -3.12 -6.13
N ASP A 192 25.61 -3.00 -5.59
CA ASP A 192 25.85 -2.43 -4.26
C ASP A 192 25.75 -0.90 -4.20
N ASP A 193 25.96 -0.18 -5.29
CA ASP A 193 25.92 1.29 -5.33
C ASP A 193 24.50 1.87 -5.66
N LEU A 194 23.59 1.04 -6.17
CA LEU A 194 22.29 1.50 -6.72
C LEU A 194 21.12 1.46 -5.72
N PHE A 195 21.31 0.90 -4.52
CA PHE A 195 20.27 0.76 -3.49
C PHE A 195 20.64 1.35 -2.14
N VAL A 196 21.18 2.55 -2.13
CA VAL A 196 21.38 3.25 -0.86
C VAL A 196 20.00 3.79 -0.41
N PRO A 197 19.43 3.28 0.71
CA PRO A 197 18.22 3.85 1.25
C PRO A 197 18.46 5.31 1.65
N ALA A 198 17.49 6.18 1.36
CA ALA A 198 17.53 7.58 1.83
C ALA A 198 17.57 7.64 3.37
N GLN A 199 16.92 6.66 4.02
CA GLN A 199 16.93 6.52 5.48
C GLN A 199 16.75 5.05 5.89
N THR A 200 17.46 4.63 6.95
CA THR A 200 17.29 3.33 7.60
C THR A 200 16.89 3.54 9.06
N TYR A 201 15.86 2.82 9.49
CA TYR A 201 15.35 2.88 10.87
C TYR A 201 15.83 1.67 11.67
N PRO A 202 15.93 1.78 13.01
CA PRO A 202 16.17 0.61 13.86
C PRO A 202 15.04 -0.41 13.72
N MET A 203 15.29 -1.65 14.12
CA MET A 203 14.24 -2.67 14.22
C MET A 203 13.15 -2.24 15.19
N MET A 204 11.88 -2.38 14.79
CA MET A 204 10.72 -1.90 15.54
C MET A 204 9.73 -3.03 15.81
N THR A 205 9.01 -2.94 16.92
CA THR A 205 7.77 -3.68 17.17
C THR A 205 6.57 -2.90 16.61
N PHE A 206 5.40 -3.56 16.51
CA PHE A 206 4.16 -2.87 16.11
C PHE A 206 3.82 -1.70 17.06
N SER A 207 4.07 -1.85 18.38
CA SER A 207 3.84 -0.76 19.35
C SER A 207 4.72 0.46 19.06
N GLN A 208 5.99 0.23 18.74
CA GLN A 208 6.91 1.32 18.36
C GLN A 208 6.51 2.00 17.04
N ILE A 209 5.93 1.24 16.11
CA ILE A 209 5.37 1.80 14.88
C ILE A 209 4.13 2.65 15.19
N ALA A 210 3.26 2.21 16.09
CA ALA A 210 2.10 2.97 16.53
C ALA A 210 2.49 4.29 17.21
N GLU A 211 3.50 4.27 18.08
CA GLU A 211 4.01 5.46 18.78
C GLU A 211 4.65 6.50 17.84
N ALA A 212 5.26 6.06 16.73
CA ALA A 212 5.90 6.95 15.77
C ALA A 212 4.91 7.82 14.96
N ALA A 213 3.60 7.52 15.03
CA ALA A 213 2.53 8.25 14.37
C ALA A 213 1.77 9.21 15.31
N ALA A 214 2.04 9.18 16.60
CA ALA A 214 1.45 10.06 17.59
C ALA A 214 2.26 11.34 17.74
#